data_39d46b82367f843eaf1f50c7cd8653b5
#
_entry.id   39d46b82367f843eaf1f50c7cd8653b5
#
_cell.length_a   1.000
_cell.length_b   1.000
_cell.length_c   1.000
_cell.angle_alpha   90.00
_cell.angle_beta   90.00
_cell.angle_gamma   90.00
#
_symmetry.space_group_name_H-M   'P 1'
#
loop_
_entity.id
_entity.type
_entity.pdbx_description
1 polymer ?
#
loop_
_entity_poly.entity_id
_entity_poly.type
_entity_poly.pdbx_seq_one_letter_code
_entity_poly.pdbx_strand_id
1 'polypeptide(L)'
;LGMLQWLNVESVNAFSTRGRHLAVSNGIRTTAGKRTAVFPDLILPDLPGILPSRYSSVDCGRKPTVKSQGSYGTCWALAATSALESALLPEQRIVFSADHLALNNAFTVPVNDGGDARMTMAYLNGWQGPVTEEEDPYGDGYSPGNLSPAVHVQEIQLLDGADRQEIKEAVQKYGAVQTSLYMSRETVLPETGYYNEWTAAYYDPQEETQNHEILILGWDDSFSRFLFAQTPDQDGAFICQNSWGEDFGDQGIFYVSYADANIARTAMAYTKIEPADNYDRIYQTDDCGWRGRQGYDDGECWFANVYRAGEGEQLAAAGFYAVGEDTSYELYLVETPSGTADFSKR
;
A
#
# COMPACT_ATOMS: atom_id res chain seq x y z
N LEU A 1 2.77 -3.61 35.19
CA LEU A 1 1.78 -2.53 35.23
C LEU A 1 2.52 -1.23 34.95
N GLY A 2 2.57 -0.83 33.67
CA GLY A 2 3.18 0.42 33.24
C GLY A 2 2.24 1.59 33.46
N MET A 3 2.75 2.65 34.07
CA MET A 3 2.04 3.91 34.17
C MET A 3 2.16 4.68 32.85
N LEU A 4 1.08 5.23 32.43
CA LEU A 4 0.93 6.15 31.32
C LEU A 4 1.23 7.57 31.75
N GLN A 5 2.01 8.24 30.95
CA GLN A 5 2.13 9.68 31.06
C GLN A 5 1.40 10.30 29.85
N TRP A 6 0.45 11.15 30.13
CA TRP A 6 -0.35 11.87 29.16
C TRP A 6 0.14 13.30 29.06
N LEU A 7 0.22 13.83 27.88
CA LEU A 7 0.45 15.25 27.66
C LEU A 7 -0.90 15.95 27.50
N ASN A 8 -1.08 17.03 28.24
CA ASN A 8 -2.26 17.86 28.09
C ASN A 8 -2.14 18.63 26.78
N VAL A 9 -2.93 18.27 25.80
CA VAL A 9 -3.03 19.01 24.54
C VAL A 9 -4.44 19.61 24.47
N GLU A 10 -4.49 20.89 24.14
CA GLU A 10 -5.74 21.51 23.76
C GLU A 10 -6.44 20.72 22.66
N SER A 11 -7.77 20.65 22.72
CA SER A 11 -8.60 19.86 21.82
C SER A 11 -8.14 20.00 20.35
N VAL A 12 -7.77 18.87 19.75
CA VAL A 12 -7.52 18.83 18.31
C VAL A 12 -8.85 19.00 17.59
N ASN A 13 -8.88 19.85 16.59
CA ASN A 13 -10.07 20.07 15.77
C ASN A 13 -10.58 18.75 15.19
N ALA A 14 -11.89 18.61 15.12
CA ALA A 14 -12.52 17.48 14.44
C ALA A 14 -12.10 17.47 12.96
N PHE A 15 -11.63 16.33 12.50
CA PHE A 15 -11.29 16.10 11.11
C PHE A 15 -12.32 15.15 10.49
N SER A 16 -12.57 15.32 9.20
CA SER A 16 -13.44 14.45 8.42
C SER A 16 -12.64 13.82 7.30
N THR A 17 -12.70 12.52 7.20
CA THR A 17 -12.23 11.81 6.00
C THR A 17 -13.33 11.93 4.94
N ARG A 18 -13.07 12.64 3.86
CA ARG A 18 -13.98 12.67 2.69
C ARG A 18 -13.41 11.76 1.63
N GLY A 19 -14.26 10.86 1.15
CA GLY A 19 -13.90 9.91 0.11
C GLY A 19 -13.58 8.51 0.65
N ARG A 20 -13.40 7.57 -0.24
CA ARG A 20 -13.19 6.14 0.01
C ARG A 20 -11.74 5.86 0.42
N HIS A 21 -11.24 6.57 1.42
CA HIS A 21 -9.84 6.48 1.79
C HIS A 21 -9.70 5.79 3.13
N LEU A 22 -8.86 4.79 3.16
CA LEU A 22 -8.33 4.25 4.37
C LEU A 22 -6.97 4.91 4.64
N ALA A 23 -6.94 5.95 5.46
CA ALA A 23 -5.67 6.44 5.98
C ALA A 23 -5.19 5.47 7.05
N VAL A 24 -4.00 4.92 6.83
CA VAL A 24 -3.52 3.86 7.69
C VAL A 24 -2.23 4.29 8.35
N SER A 25 -2.31 4.53 9.63
CA SER A 25 -1.14 4.65 10.47
C SER A 25 -1.47 4.11 11.85
N ASN A 26 -0.65 3.21 12.35
CA ASN A 26 -0.86 2.59 13.63
C ASN A 26 0.16 3.12 14.64
N GLY A 27 -0.31 3.69 15.74
CA GLY A 27 0.54 4.09 16.86
C GLY A 27 0.79 5.58 17.02
N ILE A 28 1.49 5.90 18.07
CA ILE A 28 1.93 7.25 18.45
C ILE A 28 3.39 7.40 18.01
N ARG A 29 3.71 8.50 17.37
CA ARG A 29 5.06 8.82 16.90
C ARG A 29 5.62 9.98 17.66
N THR A 30 6.89 9.90 18.01
CA THR A 30 7.55 10.93 18.80
C THR A 30 8.81 11.43 18.10
N THR A 31 9.18 12.68 18.38
CA THR A 31 10.43 13.29 17.91
C THR A 31 11.09 14.07 19.02
N ALA A 32 12.39 13.90 19.19
CA ALA A 32 13.21 14.63 20.16
C ALA A 32 13.98 15.83 19.56
N GLY A 33 13.89 16.05 18.25
CA GLY A 33 14.73 17.04 17.55
C GLY A 33 14.05 17.84 16.45
N LYS A 34 14.80 18.78 15.87
CA LYS A 34 14.34 19.59 14.75
C LYS A 34 14.37 18.78 13.45
N ARG A 35 13.27 18.81 12.72
CA ARG A 35 13.18 18.30 11.36
C ARG A 35 14.18 19.00 10.43
N THR A 36 14.86 18.24 9.60
CA THR A 36 15.78 18.78 8.59
C THR A 36 15.50 18.37 7.16
N ALA A 37 14.60 17.48 6.87
CA ALA A 37 14.23 17.17 5.49
C ALA A 37 12.72 17.05 5.33
N VAL A 38 12.17 17.82 4.43
CA VAL A 38 10.81 17.66 3.90
C VAL A 38 11.01 17.10 2.51
N PHE A 39 10.51 15.91 2.22
CA PHE A 39 10.24 15.56 0.83
C PHE A 39 9.25 16.60 0.32
N PRO A 40 9.48 17.19 -0.84
CA PRO A 40 8.46 18.05 -1.40
C PRO A 40 7.18 17.21 -1.48
N ASP A 41 6.09 17.74 -0.91
CA ASP A 41 4.78 17.24 -1.26
C ASP A 41 4.77 17.20 -2.78
N LEU A 42 4.63 16.03 -3.38
CA LEU A 42 4.50 15.89 -4.82
C LEU A 42 3.13 16.47 -5.18
N ILE A 43 3.06 17.80 -5.16
CA ILE A 43 1.92 18.54 -5.66
C ILE A 43 2.05 18.49 -7.18
N LEU A 44 1.64 17.36 -7.75
CA LEU A 44 1.14 17.40 -9.11
C LEU A 44 -0.06 18.36 -9.07
N PRO A 45 -0.13 19.34 -9.99
CA PRO A 45 -1.25 20.27 -9.98
C PRO A 45 -2.52 19.45 -9.97
N ASP A 46 -3.41 19.72 -9.01
CA ASP A 46 -4.80 19.27 -9.05
C ASP A 46 -5.41 19.82 -10.34
N LEU A 47 -5.31 19.04 -11.40
CA LEU A 47 -6.06 19.30 -12.63
C LEU A 47 -7.45 18.70 -12.40
N PRO A 48 -8.45 19.50 -12.11
CA PRO A 48 -9.77 18.96 -11.89
C PRO A 48 -10.32 18.38 -13.20
N GLY A 49 -10.49 17.09 -13.23
CA GLY A 49 -11.67 16.54 -13.84
C GLY A 49 -11.57 15.84 -15.18
N ILE A 50 -10.47 15.84 -15.95
CA ILE A 50 -10.44 15.05 -17.20
C ILE A 50 -9.11 14.30 -17.29
N LEU A 51 -9.15 13.01 -16.99
CA LEU A 51 -8.02 12.13 -17.24
C LEU A 51 -7.83 11.96 -18.77
N PRO A 52 -6.57 11.87 -19.24
CA PRO A 52 -6.30 11.55 -20.63
C PRO A 52 -6.83 10.15 -20.97
N SER A 53 -7.14 9.89 -22.23
CA SER A 53 -7.56 8.56 -22.70
C SER A 53 -6.45 7.50 -22.58
N ARG A 54 -5.18 7.93 -22.44
CA ARG A 54 -4.03 7.08 -22.18
C ARG A 54 -3.06 7.79 -21.26
N TYR A 55 -2.54 7.05 -20.28
CA TYR A 55 -1.47 7.46 -19.38
C TYR A 55 -0.58 6.26 -19.07
N SER A 56 0.72 6.48 -18.94
CA SER A 56 1.67 5.46 -18.53
C SER A 56 2.76 6.04 -17.64
N SER A 57 2.92 5.49 -16.46
CA SER A 57 4.04 5.78 -15.55
C SER A 57 5.40 5.44 -16.18
N VAL A 58 5.42 4.53 -17.17
CA VAL A 58 6.62 4.23 -17.97
C VAL A 58 7.08 5.47 -18.73
N ASP A 59 6.14 6.15 -19.41
CA ASP A 59 6.42 7.34 -20.21
C ASP A 59 6.85 8.54 -19.34
N CYS A 60 6.46 8.53 -18.06
CA CYS A 60 6.80 9.57 -17.08
C CYS A 60 8.05 9.27 -16.24
N GLY A 61 8.78 8.19 -16.54
CA GLY A 61 9.98 7.79 -15.79
C GLY A 61 9.71 7.22 -14.38
N ARG A 62 8.47 6.79 -14.12
CA ARG A 62 8.01 6.22 -12.84
C ARG A 62 7.83 4.71 -12.89
N LYS A 63 8.39 4.04 -13.90
CA LYS A 63 8.44 2.57 -13.97
C LYS A 63 9.46 2.04 -12.98
N PRO A 64 9.05 1.22 -12.00
CA PRO A 64 9.99 0.55 -11.10
C PRO A 64 10.76 -0.55 -11.83
N THR A 65 11.81 -1.03 -11.20
CA THR A 65 12.59 -2.17 -11.72
C THR A 65 11.70 -3.41 -11.84
N VAL A 66 11.80 -4.12 -12.95
CA VAL A 66 11.12 -5.39 -13.13
C VAL A 66 11.82 -6.46 -12.31
N LYS A 67 11.06 -7.11 -11.43
CA LYS A 67 11.56 -8.13 -10.52
C LYS A 67 11.01 -9.52 -10.91
N SER A 68 11.63 -10.58 -10.40
CA SER A 68 11.14 -11.93 -10.57
C SER A 68 10.99 -12.62 -9.22
N GLN A 69 9.76 -13.07 -8.91
CA GLN A 69 9.47 -13.86 -7.70
C GLN A 69 10.04 -15.30 -7.78
N GLY A 70 10.50 -15.74 -8.96
CA GLY A 70 10.94 -17.12 -9.16
C GLY A 70 9.80 -18.10 -8.88
N SER A 71 10.05 -19.04 -7.96
CA SER A 71 9.08 -20.05 -7.51
C SER A 71 8.41 -19.76 -6.16
N TYR A 72 8.67 -18.58 -5.57
CA TYR A 72 8.14 -18.23 -4.26
C TYR A 72 6.76 -17.58 -4.34
N GLY A 73 5.94 -17.72 -3.30
CA GLY A 73 4.62 -17.09 -3.15
C GLY A 73 4.69 -15.62 -2.73
N THR A 74 5.61 -14.85 -3.30
CA THR A 74 5.97 -13.48 -2.85
C THR A 74 5.50 -12.37 -3.80
N CYS A 75 4.59 -12.65 -4.72
CA CYS A 75 4.04 -11.63 -5.64
C CYS A 75 3.56 -10.37 -4.91
N TRP A 76 2.89 -10.54 -3.78
CA TRP A 76 2.39 -9.45 -2.94
C TRP A 76 3.51 -8.55 -2.40
N ALA A 77 4.62 -9.12 -1.96
CA ALA A 77 5.76 -8.37 -1.44
C ALA A 77 6.52 -7.64 -2.56
N LEU A 78 6.69 -8.30 -3.72
CA LEU A 78 7.30 -7.66 -4.89
C LEU A 78 6.41 -6.53 -5.45
N ALA A 79 5.10 -6.73 -5.51
CA ALA A 79 4.19 -5.69 -5.94
C ALA A 79 4.21 -4.50 -4.97
N ALA A 80 4.19 -4.73 -3.66
CA ALA A 80 4.26 -3.68 -2.65
C ALA A 80 5.55 -2.85 -2.75
N THR A 81 6.71 -3.51 -2.76
CA THR A 81 8.00 -2.83 -2.84
C THR A 81 8.14 -2.05 -4.15
N SER A 82 7.69 -2.62 -5.28
CA SER A 82 7.73 -1.94 -6.57
C SER A 82 6.74 -0.77 -6.65
N ALA A 83 5.57 -0.83 -5.99
CA ALA A 83 4.66 0.32 -5.91
C ALA A 83 5.29 1.48 -5.12
N LEU A 84 5.96 1.19 -4.01
CA LEU A 84 6.73 2.18 -3.25
C LEU A 84 7.84 2.82 -4.09
N GLU A 85 8.59 2.03 -4.86
CA GLU A 85 9.61 2.53 -5.77
C GLU A 85 9.01 3.49 -6.80
N SER A 86 7.87 3.11 -7.41
CA SER A 86 7.16 3.96 -8.37
C SER A 86 6.68 5.27 -7.74
N ALA A 87 6.24 5.24 -6.49
CA ALA A 87 5.78 6.43 -5.77
C ALA A 87 6.93 7.43 -5.51
N LEU A 88 8.17 6.94 -5.36
CA LEU A 88 9.36 7.77 -5.14
C LEU A 88 10.02 8.24 -6.45
N LEU A 89 9.76 7.58 -7.56
CA LEU A 89 10.31 7.93 -8.87
C LEU A 89 9.58 9.15 -9.48
N PRO A 90 10.27 9.98 -10.26
CA PRO A 90 11.70 9.89 -10.66
C PRO A 90 12.69 10.53 -9.68
N GLU A 91 12.20 11.16 -8.59
CA GLU A 91 13.00 11.99 -7.67
C GLU A 91 14.01 11.15 -6.89
N GLN A 92 13.61 9.95 -6.49
CA GLN A 92 14.46 9.02 -5.77
C GLN A 92 14.38 7.63 -6.40
N ARG A 93 15.55 7.07 -6.67
CA ARG A 93 15.68 5.71 -7.21
C ARG A 93 16.21 4.79 -6.13
N ILE A 94 15.30 4.23 -5.35
CA ILE A 94 15.58 3.25 -4.31
C ILE A 94 14.94 1.93 -4.74
N VAL A 95 15.64 0.81 -4.58
CA VAL A 95 15.09 -0.53 -4.75
C VAL A 95 14.90 -1.14 -3.37
N PHE A 96 13.69 -1.59 -3.07
CA PHE A 96 13.35 -2.17 -1.77
C PHE A 96 13.35 -3.68 -1.78
N SER A 97 13.78 -4.27 -0.66
CA SER A 97 13.81 -5.71 -0.45
C SER A 97 12.40 -6.28 -0.29
N ALA A 98 12.04 -7.19 -1.17
CA ALA A 98 10.83 -8.00 -1.02
C ALA A 98 11.03 -9.16 -0.05
N ASP A 99 12.27 -9.66 0.13
CA ASP A 99 12.58 -10.70 1.12
C ASP A 99 12.36 -10.20 2.54
N HIS A 100 12.82 -9.00 2.87
CA HIS A 100 12.60 -8.44 4.20
C HIS A 100 11.10 -8.32 4.53
N LEU A 101 10.30 -7.83 3.59
CA LEU A 101 8.86 -7.78 3.76
C LEU A 101 8.24 -9.17 3.91
N ALA A 102 8.67 -10.14 3.12
CA ALA A 102 8.10 -11.48 3.14
C ALA A 102 8.51 -12.28 4.40
N LEU A 103 9.73 -12.10 4.91
CA LEU A 103 10.32 -12.92 5.98
C LEU A 103 10.31 -12.25 7.36
N ASN A 104 10.25 -10.91 7.44
CA ASN A 104 10.32 -10.14 8.70
C ASN A 104 9.02 -9.37 9.02
N ASN A 105 7.89 -9.77 8.50
CA ASN A 105 6.59 -9.23 8.93
C ASN A 105 6.10 -9.93 10.21
N ALA A 106 5.09 -9.36 10.87
CA ALA A 106 4.55 -9.87 12.14
C ALA A 106 3.68 -11.12 12.01
N PHE A 107 3.51 -11.66 10.80
CA PHE A 107 2.66 -12.80 10.53
C PHE A 107 3.50 -14.08 10.46
N THR A 108 2.89 -15.22 10.81
CA THR A 108 3.52 -16.54 10.77
C THR A 108 3.12 -17.35 9.54
N VAL A 109 2.86 -16.66 8.43
CA VAL A 109 2.50 -17.31 7.16
C VAL A 109 3.80 -17.78 6.48
N PRO A 110 3.90 -19.06 6.08
CA PRO A 110 5.03 -19.53 5.30
C PRO A 110 5.16 -18.76 3.98
N VAL A 111 6.38 -18.44 3.56
CA VAL A 111 6.63 -17.61 2.38
C VAL A 111 5.97 -18.11 1.09
N ASN A 112 5.81 -19.44 0.95
CA ASN A 112 5.18 -20.04 -0.21
C ASN A 112 3.65 -20.11 -0.13
N ASP A 113 3.06 -19.82 1.02
CA ASP A 113 1.61 -19.77 1.19
C ASP A 113 1.04 -18.39 0.78
N GLY A 114 1.92 -17.48 0.32
CA GLY A 114 1.53 -16.15 -0.13
C GLY A 114 1.44 -15.12 0.99
N GLY A 115 0.75 -14.04 0.69
CA GLY A 115 0.46 -12.94 1.60
C GLY A 115 -0.55 -12.01 0.96
N ASP A 116 -0.86 -10.93 1.64
CA ASP A 116 -1.85 -9.95 1.18
C ASP A 116 -1.50 -8.51 1.57
N ALA A 117 -2.29 -7.58 1.07
CA ALA A 117 -2.17 -6.14 1.35
C ALA A 117 -2.16 -5.81 2.85
N ARG A 118 -2.83 -6.60 3.72
CA ARG A 118 -2.86 -6.36 5.17
C ARG A 118 -1.50 -6.64 5.82
N MET A 119 -0.79 -7.66 5.33
CA MET A 119 0.57 -7.95 5.76
C MET A 119 1.51 -6.79 5.39
N THR A 120 1.39 -6.28 4.17
CA THR A 120 2.13 -5.10 3.72
C THR A 120 1.82 -3.87 4.57
N MET A 121 0.55 -3.57 4.81
CA MET A 121 0.15 -2.43 5.64
C MET A 121 0.70 -2.52 7.06
N ALA A 122 0.61 -3.68 7.70
CA ALA A 122 1.13 -3.89 9.04
C ALA A 122 2.63 -3.67 9.11
N TYR A 123 3.38 -4.25 8.19
CA TYR A 123 4.84 -4.13 8.09
C TYR A 123 5.29 -2.68 7.90
N LEU A 124 4.68 -1.96 6.96
CA LEU A 124 5.07 -0.57 6.65
C LEU A 124 4.66 0.40 7.75
N ASN A 125 3.44 0.27 8.26
CA ASN A 125 2.94 1.15 9.31
C ASN A 125 3.61 0.89 10.67
N GLY A 126 4.06 -0.33 10.89
CA GLY A 126 4.79 -0.73 12.08
C GLY A 126 6.28 -0.38 12.05
N TRP A 127 6.76 0.26 10.97
CA TRP A 127 8.17 0.58 10.74
C TRP A 127 9.10 -0.64 10.78
N GLN A 128 8.58 -1.81 10.40
CA GLN A 128 9.40 -3.00 10.24
C GLN A 128 10.28 -2.92 8.98
N GLY A 129 9.95 -2.02 8.05
CA GLY A 129 10.64 -1.63 6.83
C GLY A 129 9.88 -0.49 6.15
N PRO A 130 10.14 -0.25 4.83
CA PRO A 130 10.91 -1.08 3.91
C PRO A 130 12.42 -0.87 4.07
N VAL A 131 13.19 -1.93 3.88
CA VAL A 131 14.66 -1.88 3.79
C VAL A 131 15.09 -1.94 2.33
N THR A 132 16.34 -1.58 2.03
CA THR A 132 16.84 -1.60 0.66
C THR A 132 17.19 -3.03 0.20
N GLU A 133 17.10 -3.26 -1.11
CA GLU A 133 17.53 -4.51 -1.75
C GLU A 133 19.03 -4.77 -1.59
N GLU A 134 19.85 -3.70 -1.42
CA GLU A 134 21.30 -3.82 -1.17
C GLU A 134 21.58 -4.40 0.23
N GLU A 135 20.75 -4.06 1.23
CA GLU A 135 20.89 -4.53 2.61
C GLU A 135 20.35 -5.96 2.79
N ASP A 136 19.36 -6.34 2.00
CA ASP A 136 18.70 -7.64 2.07
C ASP A 136 18.28 -8.11 0.66
N PRO A 137 19.19 -8.73 -0.10
CA PRO A 137 18.95 -9.17 -1.47
C PRO A 137 17.90 -10.29 -1.56
N TYR A 138 17.04 -10.20 -2.58
CA TYR A 138 15.96 -11.14 -2.80
C TYR A 138 16.42 -12.54 -3.18
N GLY A 139 15.84 -13.56 -2.56
CA GLY A 139 15.82 -14.95 -3.03
C GLY A 139 16.90 -15.86 -2.45
N ASP A 140 17.65 -15.44 -1.44
CA ASP A 140 18.62 -16.28 -0.74
C ASP A 140 18.02 -17.10 0.43
N GLY A 141 16.72 -16.82 0.76
CA GLY A 141 15.99 -17.52 1.81
C GLY A 141 16.38 -17.11 3.23
N TYR A 142 17.10 -16.00 3.36
CA TYR A 142 17.51 -15.43 4.64
C TYR A 142 17.26 -13.92 4.64
N SER A 143 16.78 -13.40 5.76
CA SER A 143 16.55 -11.97 5.93
C SER A 143 16.91 -11.53 7.35
N PRO A 144 17.80 -10.51 7.51
CA PRO A 144 18.18 -10.01 8.84
C PRO A 144 17.03 -9.22 9.46
N GLY A 145 16.59 -9.62 10.67
CA GLY A 145 15.47 -8.95 11.36
C GLY A 145 15.80 -7.65 12.08
N ASN A 146 17.02 -7.14 11.96
CA ASN A 146 17.50 -5.95 12.70
C ASN A 146 17.88 -4.77 11.80
N LEU A 147 17.41 -4.77 10.56
CA LEU A 147 17.60 -3.66 9.65
C LEU A 147 16.63 -2.52 9.96
N SER A 148 17.07 -1.29 9.66
CA SER A 148 16.25 -0.09 9.84
C SER A 148 15.48 0.24 8.56
N PRO A 149 14.26 0.79 8.65
CA PRO A 149 13.54 1.23 7.47
C PRO A 149 14.30 2.34 6.75
N ALA A 150 14.35 2.29 5.43
CA ALA A 150 14.94 3.32 4.60
C ALA A 150 14.04 4.56 4.47
N VAL A 151 12.74 4.36 4.55
CA VAL A 151 11.69 5.39 4.56
C VAL A 151 10.57 4.99 5.51
N HIS A 152 9.77 5.97 5.94
CA HIS A 152 8.53 5.71 6.66
C HIS A 152 7.32 5.92 5.74
N VAL A 153 6.48 4.91 5.60
CA VAL A 153 5.20 5.04 4.91
C VAL A 153 4.16 5.53 5.92
N GLN A 154 3.69 6.75 5.72
CA GLN A 154 2.79 7.43 6.65
C GLN A 154 1.32 7.26 6.31
N GLU A 155 1.02 7.05 5.03
CA GLU A 155 -0.34 6.89 4.56
C GLU A 155 -0.41 5.89 3.41
N ILE A 156 -1.37 4.99 3.52
CA ILE A 156 -1.73 4.01 2.49
C ILE A 156 -3.24 4.14 2.28
N GLN A 157 -3.66 4.23 1.02
CA GLN A 157 -5.07 4.30 0.65
C GLN A 157 -5.50 3.00 -0.01
N LEU A 158 -6.55 2.37 0.52
CA LEU A 158 -7.28 1.31 -0.16
C LEU A 158 -8.32 1.97 -1.08
N LEU A 159 -8.26 1.62 -2.36
CA LEU A 159 -9.09 2.20 -3.40
C LEU A 159 -10.29 1.29 -3.68
N ASP A 160 -11.40 1.88 -4.12
CA ASP A 160 -12.53 1.09 -4.63
C ASP A 160 -12.19 0.51 -6.01
N GLY A 161 -11.97 -0.79 -6.05
CA GLY A 161 -11.66 -1.48 -7.30
C GLY A 161 -12.77 -1.43 -8.35
N ALA A 162 -14.00 -1.14 -7.96
CA ALA A 162 -15.10 -0.92 -8.90
C ALA A 162 -15.05 0.50 -9.52
N ASP A 163 -14.35 1.44 -8.89
CA ASP A 163 -14.17 2.80 -9.40
C ASP A 163 -12.88 2.93 -10.21
N ARG A 164 -12.98 2.68 -11.51
CA ARG A 164 -11.86 2.80 -12.45
C ARG A 164 -11.27 4.21 -12.47
N GLN A 165 -12.09 5.23 -12.26
CA GLN A 165 -11.67 6.62 -12.25
C GLN A 165 -10.73 6.88 -11.05
N GLU A 166 -11.10 6.40 -9.87
CA GLU A 166 -10.30 6.52 -8.66
C GLU A 166 -8.94 5.84 -8.83
N ILE A 167 -8.90 4.64 -9.43
CA ILE A 167 -7.64 3.94 -9.71
C ILE A 167 -6.76 4.75 -10.66
N LYS A 168 -7.31 5.29 -11.74
CA LYS A 168 -6.57 6.13 -12.70
C LYS A 168 -6.00 7.38 -12.05
N GLU A 169 -6.80 8.07 -11.24
CA GLU A 169 -6.37 9.25 -10.48
C GLU A 169 -5.23 8.91 -9.52
N ALA A 170 -5.34 7.78 -8.80
CA ALA A 170 -4.29 7.32 -7.91
C ALA A 170 -2.98 7.00 -8.65
N VAL A 171 -3.06 6.30 -9.78
CA VAL A 171 -1.89 5.99 -10.62
C VAL A 171 -1.21 7.27 -11.12
N GLN A 172 -1.98 8.25 -11.58
CA GLN A 172 -1.43 9.51 -12.08
C GLN A 172 -0.78 10.32 -10.97
N LYS A 173 -1.40 10.36 -9.80
CA LYS A 173 -0.97 11.20 -8.68
C LYS A 173 0.16 10.56 -7.88
N TYR A 174 0.02 9.31 -7.52
CA TYR A 174 0.91 8.66 -6.55
C TYR A 174 1.91 7.69 -7.17
N GLY A 175 1.73 7.27 -8.42
CA GLY A 175 2.53 6.25 -9.08
C GLY A 175 1.80 4.93 -9.18
N ALA A 176 2.54 3.82 -9.29
CA ALA A 176 1.93 2.52 -9.45
C ALA A 176 0.96 2.17 -8.30
N VAL A 177 -0.18 1.61 -8.67
CA VAL A 177 -1.14 1.05 -7.73
C VAL A 177 -0.91 -0.46 -7.64
N GLN A 178 -0.67 -0.96 -6.43
CA GLN A 178 -0.65 -2.39 -6.14
C GLN A 178 -2.06 -2.94 -6.22
N THR A 179 -2.24 -4.06 -6.89
CA THR A 179 -3.57 -4.67 -7.08
C THR A 179 -3.50 -6.17 -7.22
N SER A 180 -4.63 -6.81 -6.93
CA SER A 180 -4.81 -8.24 -7.08
C SER A 180 -5.65 -8.60 -8.31
N LEU A 181 -5.41 -9.80 -8.85
CA LEU A 181 -6.21 -10.44 -9.88
C LEU A 181 -6.13 -11.96 -9.73
N TYR A 182 -6.89 -12.69 -10.56
CA TYR A 182 -6.70 -14.13 -10.72
C TYR A 182 -5.74 -14.39 -11.86
N MET A 183 -4.54 -14.87 -11.57
CA MET A 183 -3.52 -15.15 -12.57
C MET A 183 -2.48 -16.14 -12.03
N SER A 184 -2.12 -17.13 -12.85
CA SER A 184 -1.06 -18.09 -12.54
C SER A 184 -0.27 -18.44 -13.80
N ARG A 185 0.80 -19.23 -13.65
CA ARG A 185 1.55 -19.74 -14.81
C ARG A 185 0.68 -20.62 -15.72
N GLU A 186 -0.31 -21.30 -15.15
CA GLU A 186 -1.25 -22.13 -15.90
C GLU A 186 -2.25 -21.27 -16.67
N THR A 187 -2.75 -20.16 -16.10
CA THR A 187 -3.75 -19.32 -16.78
C THR A 187 -3.22 -18.55 -17.98
N VAL A 188 -1.90 -18.42 -18.11
CA VAL A 188 -1.27 -17.79 -19.27
C VAL A 188 -0.88 -18.76 -20.38
N LEU A 189 -1.15 -20.05 -20.21
CA LEU A 189 -0.93 -21.05 -21.25
C LEU A 189 -1.92 -20.85 -22.42
N PRO A 190 -1.50 -21.08 -23.67
CA PRO A 190 -2.33 -20.82 -24.85
C PRO A 190 -3.69 -21.55 -24.83
N GLU A 191 -3.75 -22.75 -24.25
CA GLU A 191 -4.97 -23.56 -24.19
C GLU A 191 -6.08 -22.98 -23.31
N THR A 192 -5.74 -22.08 -22.39
CA THR A 192 -6.75 -21.41 -21.54
C THR A 192 -7.51 -20.33 -22.28
N GLY A 193 -6.84 -19.70 -23.26
CA GLY A 193 -7.39 -18.57 -24.01
C GLY A 193 -7.50 -17.28 -23.24
N TYR A 194 -6.89 -17.15 -22.04
CA TYR A 194 -6.94 -15.92 -21.25
C TYR A 194 -5.83 -14.93 -21.61
N TYR A 195 -4.70 -15.41 -22.09
CA TYR A 195 -3.53 -14.59 -22.41
C TYR A 195 -3.15 -14.67 -23.88
N ASN A 196 -2.94 -13.53 -24.51
CA ASN A 196 -2.35 -13.41 -25.84
C ASN A 196 -0.89 -12.97 -25.70
N GLU A 197 0.03 -13.89 -25.92
CA GLU A 197 1.48 -13.64 -25.79
C GLU A 197 2.01 -12.60 -26.78
N TRP A 198 1.40 -12.50 -27.98
CA TRP A 198 1.85 -11.58 -29.03
C TRP A 198 1.55 -10.11 -28.72
N THR A 199 0.50 -9.87 -27.96
CA THR A 199 0.04 -8.52 -27.59
C THR A 199 0.20 -8.27 -26.10
N ALA A 200 0.72 -9.24 -25.35
CA ALA A 200 0.84 -9.22 -23.90
C ALA A 200 -0.49 -8.87 -23.19
N ALA A 201 -1.63 -9.37 -23.70
CA ALA A 201 -2.95 -8.98 -23.24
C ALA A 201 -3.66 -10.13 -22.52
N TYR A 202 -4.15 -9.86 -21.28
CA TYR A 202 -4.81 -10.80 -20.40
C TYR A 202 -6.27 -10.42 -20.16
N TYR A 203 -7.15 -11.39 -20.24
CA TYR A 203 -8.58 -11.26 -19.92
C TYR A 203 -9.15 -12.58 -19.44
N ASP A 204 -9.66 -12.59 -18.21
CA ASP A 204 -10.46 -13.67 -17.65
C ASP A 204 -11.88 -13.17 -17.34
N PRO A 205 -12.92 -13.68 -18.06
CA PRO A 205 -14.30 -13.29 -17.82
C PRO A 205 -14.94 -13.95 -16.59
N GLN A 206 -14.26 -14.90 -15.95
CA GLN A 206 -14.81 -15.69 -14.85
C GLN A 206 -14.42 -15.08 -13.51
N GLU A 207 -15.38 -15.04 -12.58
CA GLU A 207 -15.09 -14.65 -11.21
C GLU A 207 -14.38 -15.78 -10.47
N GLU A 208 -13.14 -15.46 -10.04
CA GLU A 208 -12.28 -16.38 -9.29
C GLU A 208 -11.79 -15.73 -8.00
N THR A 209 -11.25 -16.52 -7.10
CA THR A 209 -10.53 -15.99 -5.94
C THR A 209 -9.18 -15.48 -6.39
N GLN A 210 -8.90 -14.19 -6.13
CA GLN A 210 -7.60 -13.61 -6.45
C GLN A 210 -6.46 -14.38 -5.80
N ASN A 211 -5.43 -14.64 -6.57
CA ASN A 211 -4.29 -15.46 -6.18
C ASN A 211 -2.93 -14.84 -6.55
N HIS A 212 -2.95 -13.65 -7.16
CA HIS A 212 -1.75 -12.98 -7.63
C HIS A 212 -1.84 -11.48 -7.46
N GLU A 213 -0.72 -10.83 -7.16
CA GLU A 213 -0.61 -9.38 -7.06
C GLU A 213 0.37 -8.82 -8.08
N ILE A 214 -0.02 -7.68 -8.65
CA ILE A 214 0.68 -6.97 -9.72
C ILE A 214 0.61 -5.45 -9.46
N LEU A 215 1.17 -4.69 -10.39
CA LEU A 215 1.06 -3.23 -10.43
C LEU A 215 0.19 -2.76 -11.59
N ILE A 216 -0.65 -1.77 -11.35
CA ILE A 216 -1.21 -0.91 -12.40
C ILE A 216 -0.28 0.29 -12.53
N LEU A 217 0.32 0.47 -13.72
CA LEU A 217 1.22 1.57 -14.07
C LEU A 217 0.54 2.63 -14.95
N GLY A 218 -0.65 2.34 -15.45
CA GLY A 218 -1.34 3.22 -16.38
C GLY A 218 -2.56 2.59 -17.00
N TRP A 219 -3.03 3.20 -18.06
CA TRP A 219 -4.21 2.75 -18.81
C TRP A 219 -4.17 3.21 -20.26
N ASP A 220 -4.96 2.53 -21.10
CA ASP A 220 -5.28 2.92 -22.46
C ASP A 220 -6.74 2.60 -22.75
N ASP A 221 -7.60 3.65 -22.80
CA ASP A 221 -9.04 3.51 -23.05
C ASP A 221 -9.36 3.04 -24.48
N SER A 222 -8.40 3.18 -25.39
CA SER A 222 -8.50 2.77 -26.78
C SER A 222 -7.85 1.41 -27.09
N PHE A 223 -7.29 0.71 -26.06
CA PHE A 223 -6.72 -0.60 -26.27
C PHE A 223 -7.76 -1.56 -26.84
N SER A 224 -7.53 -2.02 -28.05
CA SER A 224 -8.54 -2.77 -28.79
C SER A 224 -8.86 -4.11 -28.16
N ARG A 225 -10.14 -4.40 -27.94
CA ARG A 225 -10.64 -5.69 -27.48
C ARG A 225 -10.21 -6.88 -28.34
N PHE A 226 -9.88 -6.64 -29.60
CA PHE A 226 -9.45 -7.68 -30.54
C PHE A 226 -7.98 -8.11 -30.33
N LEU A 227 -7.26 -7.43 -29.44
CA LEU A 227 -5.89 -7.81 -29.06
C LEU A 227 -5.84 -8.88 -27.96
N PHE A 228 -6.96 -9.14 -27.29
CA PHE A 228 -7.08 -10.22 -26.32
C PHE A 228 -7.32 -11.57 -26.98
N ALA A 229 -6.91 -12.66 -26.33
CA ALA A 229 -7.12 -14.03 -26.84
C ALA A 229 -8.62 -14.37 -26.93
N GLN A 230 -9.41 -13.98 -25.93
CA GLN A 230 -10.87 -13.91 -25.99
C GLN A 230 -11.26 -12.43 -26.09
N THR A 231 -12.22 -12.12 -26.95
CA THR A 231 -12.65 -10.73 -27.17
C THR A 231 -13.58 -10.27 -26.06
N PRO A 232 -13.18 -9.28 -25.23
CA PRO A 232 -14.08 -8.64 -24.26
C PRO A 232 -15.23 -7.87 -24.95
N ASP A 233 -16.23 -7.46 -24.18
CA ASP A 233 -17.36 -6.68 -24.67
C ASP A 233 -17.05 -5.19 -24.92
N GLN A 234 -15.92 -4.68 -24.39
CA GLN A 234 -15.48 -3.30 -24.52
C GLN A 234 -13.98 -3.19 -24.82
N ASP A 235 -13.58 -2.06 -25.40
CA ASP A 235 -12.18 -1.66 -25.49
C ASP A 235 -11.67 -1.13 -24.16
N GLY A 236 -10.35 -1.04 -24.02
CA GLY A 236 -9.66 -0.47 -22.88
C GLY A 236 -9.00 -1.50 -21.98
N ALA A 237 -7.82 -1.13 -21.49
CA ALA A 237 -7.02 -1.93 -20.61
C ALA A 237 -6.23 -1.10 -19.59
N PHE A 238 -5.94 -1.69 -18.45
CA PHE A 238 -4.87 -1.24 -17.58
C PHE A 238 -3.51 -1.69 -18.15
N ILE A 239 -2.51 -0.82 -18.02
CA ILE A 239 -1.11 -1.13 -18.28
C ILE A 239 -0.52 -1.62 -16.96
N CYS A 240 -0.09 -2.87 -16.92
CA CYS A 240 0.31 -3.54 -15.70
C CYS A 240 1.77 -4.00 -15.76
N GLN A 241 2.42 -4.14 -14.61
CA GLN A 241 3.72 -4.79 -14.46
C GLN A 241 3.58 -6.03 -13.59
N ASN A 242 4.16 -7.14 -14.06
CA ASN A 242 4.20 -8.41 -13.34
C ASN A 242 5.53 -8.58 -12.59
N SER A 243 5.55 -9.53 -11.66
CA SER A 243 6.74 -9.99 -10.93
C SER A 243 7.30 -11.32 -11.45
N TRP A 244 7.24 -11.54 -12.75
CA TRP A 244 7.74 -12.78 -13.39
C TRP A 244 8.98 -12.56 -14.26
N GLY A 245 9.66 -11.41 -14.07
CA GLY A 245 10.86 -11.05 -14.82
C GLY A 245 10.55 -10.36 -16.15
N GLU A 246 11.61 -9.93 -16.82
CA GLU A 246 11.54 -9.19 -18.09
C GLU A 246 11.11 -10.05 -19.28
N ASP A 247 11.25 -11.37 -19.17
CA ASP A 247 10.83 -12.30 -20.21
C ASP A 247 9.31 -12.49 -20.33
N PHE A 248 8.55 -11.99 -19.33
CA PHE A 248 7.10 -12.03 -19.36
C PHE A 248 6.54 -10.75 -20.00
N GLY A 249 5.62 -10.90 -20.96
CA GLY A 249 4.99 -9.77 -21.64
C GLY A 249 5.97 -8.95 -22.48
N ASP A 250 5.80 -7.64 -22.45
CA ASP A 250 6.74 -6.68 -23.05
C ASP A 250 7.65 -6.12 -21.95
N GLN A 251 8.78 -6.76 -21.69
CA GLN A 251 9.74 -6.41 -20.63
C GLN A 251 9.08 -6.26 -19.26
N GLY A 252 8.29 -7.26 -18.87
CA GLY A 252 7.53 -7.30 -17.62
C GLY A 252 6.19 -6.58 -17.65
N ILE A 253 5.89 -5.86 -18.74
CA ILE A 253 4.63 -5.13 -18.93
C ILE A 253 3.62 -5.98 -19.68
N PHE A 254 2.36 -5.88 -19.28
CA PHE A 254 1.24 -6.53 -19.94
C PHE A 254 -0.04 -5.72 -19.76
N TYR A 255 -1.07 -6.06 -20.50
CA TYR A 255 -2.35 -5.34 -20.51
C TYR A 255 -3.44 -6.22 -19.92
N VAL A 256 -4.21 -5.68 -18.98
CA VAL A 256 -5.37 -6.37 -18.41
C VAL A 256 -6.64 -5.64 -18.81
N SER A 257 -7.57 -6.37 -19.43
CA SER A 257 -8.84 -5.79 -19.87
C SER A 257 -9.59 -5.13 -18.72
N TYR A 258 -10.25 -4.01 -18.99
CA TYR A 258 -11.22 -3.43 -18.06
C TYR A 258 -12.41 -4.36 -17.76
N ALA A 259 -12.68 -5.31 -18.65
CA ALA A 259 -13.73 -6.31 -18.48
C ALA A 259 -13.27 -7.55 -17.72
N ASP A 260 -12.00 -7.63 -17.33
CA ASP A 260 -11.51 -8.73 -16.49
C ASP A 260 -12.30 -8.78 -15.18
N ALA A 261 -12.80 -9.97 -14.83
CA ALA A 261 -13.71 -10.12 -13.71
C ALA A 261 -13.02 -9.99 -12.35
N ASN A 262 -11.68 -10.04 -12.30
CA ASN A 262 -10.92 -10.19 -11.07
C ASN A 262 -9.98 -9.02 -10.79
N ILE A 263 -9.66 -8.21 -11.81
CA ILE A 263 -8.73 -7.09 -11.67
C ILE A 263 -9.26 -6.04 -10.68
N ALA A 264 -8.34 -5.49 -9.92
CA ALA A 264 -8.54 -4.34 -9.03
C ALA A 264 -9.53 -4.53 -7.86
N ARG A 265 -10.03 -5.73 -7.59
CA ARG A 265 -10.90 -5.98 -6.41
C ARG A 265 -10.24 -5.62 -5.09
N THR A 266 -8.91 -5.68 -5.02
CA THR A 266 -8.08 -5.09 -3.99
C THR A 266 -7.09 -4.18 -4.67
N ALA A 267 -7.13 -2.89 -4.38
CA ALA A 267 -6.23 -1.91 -4.94
C ALA A 267 -5.70 -0.99 -3.85
N MET A 268 -4.40 -0.65 -3.89
CA MET A 268 -3.74 0.08 -2.83
C MET A 268 -2.72 1.06 -3.39
N ALA A 269 -2.75 2.30 -2.91
CA ALA A 269 -1.79 3.35 -3.24
C ALA A 269 -1.03 3.80 -1.99
N TYR A 270 0.27 4.10 -2.16
CA TYR A 270 1.14 4.65 -1.13
C TYR A 270 1.19 6.17 -1.27
N THR A 271 0.40 6.86 -0.47
CA THR A 271 0.06 8.27 -0.72
C THR A 271 0.93 9.25 0.03
N LYS A 272 1.62 8.78 1.09
CA LYS A 272 2.55 9.61 1.85
C LYS A 272 3.74 8.78 2.34
N ILE A 273 4.91 9.10 1.80
CA ILE A 273 6.18 8.47 2.17
C ILE A 273 7.11 9.58 2.67
N GLU A 274 7.75 9.37 3.80
CA GLU A 274 8.63 10.35 4.45
C GLU A 274 10.00 9.73 4.77
N PRO A 275 11.06 10.55 5.00
CA PRO A 275 12.34 10.04 5.49
C PRO A 275 12.19 9.26 6.79
N ALA A 276 13.02 8.24 6.99
CA ALA A 276 13.00 7.43 8.21
C ALA A 276 13.42 8.20 9.48
N ASP A 277 13.99 9.39 9.34
CA ASP A 277 14.36 10.26 10.46
C ASP A 277 13.30 11.32 10.81
N ASN A 278 12.07 11.18 10.28
CA ASN A 278 10.96 12.11 10.56
C ASN A 278 10.46 12.04 12.00
N TYR A 279 10.59 10.89 12.65
CA TYR A 279 10.24 10.64 14.06
C TYR A 279 11.26 9.68 14.68
N ASP A 280 11.49 9.82 15.99
CA ASP A 280 12.50 9.01 16.68
C ASP A 280 11.95 7.67 17.15
N ARG A 281 10.64 7.56 17.36
CA ARG A 281 10.03 6.35 17.92
C ARG A 281 8.57 6.19 17.51
N ILE A 282 8.16 4.94 17.39
CA ILE A 282 6.77 4.52 17.26
C ILE A 282 6.33 3.75 18.50
N TYR A 283 5.10 3.98 18.94
CA TYR A 283 4.40 3.19 19.95
C TYR A 283 3.18 2.57 19.29
N GLN A 284 3.06 1.27 19.32
CA GLN A 284 1.92 0.55 18.76
C GLN A 284 1.60 -0.69 19.59
N THR A 285 0.38 -1.21 19.45
CA THR A 285 -0.10 -2.42 20.11
C THR A 285 -0.53 -3.51 19.12
N ASP A 286 -0.61 -3.15 17.85
CA ASP A 286 -1.22 -3.97 16.80
C ASP A 286 -0.17 -4.36 15.75
N ASP A 287 0.76 -5.25 16.11
CA ASP A 287 1.87 -5.67 15.24
C ASP A 287 1.37 -6.28 13.91
N CYS A 288 0.18 -6.90 13.93
CA CYS A 288 -0.49 -7.42 12.72
C CYS A 288 -1.41 -6.38 12.04
N GLY A 289 -1.37 -5.11 12.46
CA GLY A 289 -2.17 -4.03 11.88
C GLY A 289 -3.69 -4.26 11.94
N TRP A 290 -4.39 -3.82 10.91
CA TRP A 290 -5.85 -3.97 10.86
C TRP A 290 -6.26 -5.42 10.56
N ARG A 291 -6.95 -6.05 11.49
CA ARG A 291 -7.46 -7.43 11.36
C ARG A 291 -8.97 -7.53 11.28
N GLY A 292 -9.64 -6.45 11.61
CA GLY A 292 -11.08 -6.39 11.64
C GLY A 292 -11.57 -5.12 12.32
N ARG A 293 -12.86 -4.97 12.42
CA ARG A 293 -13.49 -3.83 13.07
C ARG A 293 -14.44 -4.32 14.16
N GLN A 294 -14.52 -3.52 15.22
CA GLN A 294 -15.47 -3.71 16.30
C GLN A 294 -16.03 -2.35 16.70
N GLY A 295 -17.30 -2.29 17.01
CA GLY A 295 -17.99 -1.05 17.40
C GLY A 295 -19.35 -1.33 18.01
N TYR A 296 -20.07 -0.25 18.27
CA TYR A 296 -21.44 -0.25 18.75
C TYR A 296 -22.37 0.08 17.58
N ASP A 297 -23.63 -0.32 17.63
CA ASP A 297 -24.60 -0.07 16.55
C ASP A 297 -25.25 1.32 16.61
N ASP A 298 -24.59 2.30 17.23
CA ASP A 298 -25.09 3.66 17.46
C ASP A 298 -24.43 4.74 16.58
N GLY A 299 -23.50 4.34 15.71
CA GLY A 299 -22.79 5.26 14.81
C GLY A 299 -21.63 6.02 15.47
N GLU A 300 -21.39 5.86 16.76
CA GLU A 300 -20.26 6.42 17.50
C GLU A 300 -19.49 5.30 18.20
N CYS A 301 -18.16 5.36 18.16
CA CYS A 301 -17.30 4.41 18.84
C CYS A 301 -16.12 5.09 19.51
N TRP A 302 -15.86 4.70 20.74
CA TRP A 302 -14.71 5.15 21.53
C TRP A 302 -13.71 4.01 21.68
N PHE A 303 -12.44 4.32 21.43
CA PHE A 303 -11.36 3.39 21.72
C PHE A 303 -10.14 4.16 22.28
N ALA A 304 -9.28 3.45 22.99
CA ALA A 304 -8.07 4.04 23.55
C ALA A 304 -6.95 3.02 23.53
N ASN A 305 -5.77 3.47 23.20
CA ASN A 305 -4.52 2.76 23.41
C ASN A 305 -3.69 3.47 24.49
N VAL A 306 -2.92 2.69 25.19
CA VAL A 306 -2.23 3.10 26.39
C VAL A 306 -0.73 2.85 26.22
N TYR A 307 0.07 3.91 26.23
CA TYR A 307 1.52 3.83 26.03
C TYR A 307 2.27 4.48 27.20
N ARG A 308 3.52 4.09 27.37
CA ARG A 308 4.44 4.74 28.30
C ARG A 308 5.52 5.45 27.49
N ALA A 309 5.44 6.77 27.44
CA ALA A 309 6.46 7.59 26.82
C ALA A 309 7.78 7.54 27.61
N GLY A 310 8.90 7.68 26.91
CA GLY A 310 10.21 7.93 27.50
C GLY A 310 10.33 9.34 28.07
N GLU A 311 11.34 9.56 28.91
CA GLU A 311 11.60 10.90 29.47
C GLU A 311 12.03 11.88 28.36
N GLY A 312 11.39 13.02 28.29
CA GLY A 312 11.70 14.07 27.31
C GLY A 312 11.11 13.87 25.93
N GLU A 313 10.34 12.81 25.71
CA GLU A 313 9.65 12.60 24.43
C GLU A 313 8.43 13.52 24.29
N GLN A 314 8.15 13.90 23.07
CA GLN A 314 6.97 14.69 22.68
C GLN A 314 6.15 13.92 21.68
N LEU A 315 4.82 13.88 21.88
CA LEU A 315 3.91 13.35 20.87
C LEU A 315 3.94 14.26 19.62
N ALA A 316 4.31 13.70 18.50
CA ALA A 316 4.41 14.42 17.21
C ALA A 316 3.29 14.05 16.24
N ALA A 317 2.82 12.80 16.28
CA ALA A 317 1.76 12.31 15.42
C ALA A 317 1.01 11.15 16.06
N ALA A 318 -0.23 10.95 15.65
CA ALA A 318 -1.00 9.75 15.94
C ALA A 318 -1.55 9.16 14.64
N GLY A 319 -1.64 7.84 14.60
CA GLY A 319 -2.16 7.16 13.45
C GLY A 319 -3.21 6.12 13.83
N PHE A 320 -4.11 5.84 12.90
CA PHE A 320 -5.20 4.88 13.07
C PHE A 320 -5.70 4.37 11.72
N TYR A 321 -6.45 3.29 11.75
CA TYR A 321 -7.14 2.77 10.57
C TYR A 321 -8.55 3.37 10.49
N ALA A 322 -8.85 4.12 9.43
CA ALA A 322 -10.19 4.57 9.11
C ALA A 322 -10.82 3.58 8.12
N VAL A 323 -11.93 2.94 8.52
CA VAL A 323 -12.52 1.82 7.76
C VAL A 323 -13.88 2.16 7.14
N GLY A 324 -14.30 3.39 7.17
CA GLY A 324 -15.55 3.88 6.59
C GLY A 324 -15.31 5.08 5.71
N GLU A 325 -16.16 5.24 4.69
CA GLU A 325 -16.29 6.49 3.96
C GLU A 325 -16.82 7.57 4.91
N ASP A 326 -16.39 8.80 4.73
CA ASP A 326 -16.85 9.95 5.52
C ASP A 326 -16.80 9.75 7.05
N THR A 327 -15.72 9.10 7.54
CA THR A 327 -15.50 8.93 8.97
C THR A 327 -15.06 10.23 9.61
N SER A 328 -15.87 10.77 10.51
CA SER A 328 -15.47 11.87 11.39
C SER A 328 -14.79 11.30 12.63
N TYR A 329 -13.73 11.95 13.09
CA TYR A 329 -13.02 11.54 14.30
C TYR A 329 -12.52 12.73 15.12
N GLU A 330 -12.37 12.46 16.40
CA GLU A 330 -11.73 13.36 17.37
C GLU A 330 -10.63 12.59 18.09
N LEU A 331 -9.46 13.19 18.24
CA LEU A 331 -8.33 12.62 18.94
C LEU A 331 -8.09 13.34 20.27
N TYR A 332 -8.01 12.56 21.34
CA TYR A 332 -7.76 13.09 22.67
C TYR A 332 -6.49 12.48 23.28
N LEU A 333 -5.73 13.32 23.97
CA LEU A 333 -4.72 12.88 24.91
C LEU A 333 -5.27 12.97 26.32
N VAL A 334 -5.18 11.88 27.05
CA VAL A 334 -5.74 11.80 28.40
C VAL A 334 -4.63 11.43 29.39
N GLU A 335 -4.38 12.18 30.43
CA GLU A 335 -3.49 11.79 31.51
C GLU A 335 -4.13 10.74 32.41
N THR A 336 -3.39 9.70 32.76
CA THR A 336 -3.83 8.75 33.79
C THR A 336 -2.87 8.73 34.94
N PRO A 337 -3.06 9.59 35.94
CA PRO A 337 -2.14 9.66 37.04
C PRO A 337 -2.15 8.44 37.97
N SER A 338 -3.14 7.56 37.91
CA SER A 338 -3.30 6.48 38.91
C SER A 338 -3.83 5.14 38.42
N GLY A 339 -3.62 4.82 37.14
CA GLY A 339 -3.91 3.47 36.60
C GLY A 339 -5.35 3.21 36.17
N THR A 340 -6.28 4.13 36.39
CA THR A 340 -7.62 4.07 35.78
C THR A 340 -7.79 5.29 34.89
N ALA A 341 -8.01 5.08 33.61
CA ALA A 341 -8.24 6.18 32.67
C ALA A 341 -9.53 6.91 33.02
N ASP A 342 -9.42 8.20 33.30
CA ASP A 342 -10.57 9.09 33.53
C ASP A 342 -10.85 9.87 32.25
N PHE A 343 -11.71 9.33 31.40
CA PHE A 343 -12.09 9.93 30.12
C PHE A 343 -13.06 11.14 30.30
N SER A 344 -13.46 11.47 31.52
CA SER A 344 -14.26 12.66 31.76
C SER A 344 -13.46 13.98 31.72
N LYS A 345 -12.11 13.87 31.71
CA LYS A 345 -11.17 15.00 31.61
C LYS A 345 -10.50 15.02 30.24
N ARG A 346 -11.27 15.21 29.20
CA ARG A 346 -10.84 15.33 27.81
C ARG A 346 -10.91 16.77 27.31
#